data_100dd69818ff4ec3ac1c346ff7663567
#
_entry.id   100dd69818ff4ec3ac1c346ff7663567
#
_cell.length_a   1.000
_cell.length_b   1.000
_cell.length_c   1.000
_cell.angle_alpha   90.00
_cell.angle_beta   90.00
_cell.angle_gamma   90.00
#
_symmetry.space_group_name_H-M   'P 1'
#
loop_
_entity.id
_entity.type
_entity.pdbx_description
1 polymer ?
#
loop_
_entity_poly.entity_id
_entity_poly.type
_entity_poly.pdbx_seq_one_letter_code
_entity_poly.pdbx_strand_id
1 'polypeptide(L)'
;MRQILGLLLASLLLTCTAVRSAQNVTQPTKTDSGVEEQQVRVTLNIFSGRKNPTWLLPKEQADALASIIKELPTVNSTRSFDGLGYRGFRVTFPGTMLGKPTEITVYKGKVRYSDGCSVKHLADKDRRIERLLLKSGSSHVDAEVYKTVAREIERPGE
;
A
#
# COMPACT_ATOMS: atom_id res chain seq x y z
N MET A 1 -37.35 -42.22 54.53
CA MET A 1 -38.74 -41.91 54.87
C MET A 1 -39.31 -40.98 53.81
N ARG A 2 -40.41 -41.44 53.27
CA ARG A 2 -41.47 -40.69 52.56
C ARG A 2 -41.04 -39.94 51.29
N GLN A 3 -41.30 -40.42 50.05
CA GLN A 3 -42.62 -40.53 49.39
C GLN A 3 -43.29 -39.15 49.32
N ILE A 4 -43.70 -38.61 48.19
CA ILE A 4 -44.86 -38.95 47.33
C ILE A 4 -44.74 -38.02 46.10
N LEU A 5 -44.80 -38.40 44.82
CA LEU A 5 -45.93 -38.70 44.00
C LEU A 5 -46.63 -37.49 43.37
N GLY A 6 -46.71 -37.51 42.09
CA GLY A 6 -47.81 -37.00 41.30
C GLY A 6 -47.48 -35.72 40.50
N LEU A 7 -47.84 -35.47 39.33
CA LEU A 7 -48.88 -36.04 38.43
C LEU A 7 -48.61 -35.50 37.01
N LEU A 8 -48.85 -36.30 36.05
CA LEU A 8 -49.04 -36.04 34.66
C LEU A 8 -49.95 -34.82 34.39
N LEU A 9 -49.64 -34.01 33.41
CA LEU A 9 -50.64 -33.57 32.45
C LEU A 9 -50.01 -33.29 31.07
N ALA A 10 -50.61 -33.90 30.11
CA ALA A 10 -50.30 -33.90 28.71
C ALA A 10 -50.84 -32.66 27.99
N SER A 11 -50.38 -32.48 26.79
CA SER A 11 -51.09 -31.89 25.66
C SER A 11 -50.88 -30.40 25.42
N LEU A 12 -50.25 -29.96 24.36
CA LEU A 12 -50.94 -29.65 23.10
C LEU A 12 -49.92 -29.27 22.02
N LEU A 13 -49.90 -30.06 20.97
CA LEU A 13 -49.21 -29.78 19.70
C LEU A 13 -49.82 -28.54 19.06
N LEU A 14 -48.98 -27.53 18.79
CA LEU A 14 -49.31 -26.52 17.81
C LEU A 14 -48.15 -26.38 16.83
N THR A 15 -48.26 -27.12 15.75
CA THR A 15 -47.36 -27.02 14.59
C THR A 15 -47.61 -25.71 13.88
N CYS A 16 -46.77 -24.75 14.06
CA CYS A 16 -46.76 -23.54 13.25
C CYS A 16 -45.65 -23.69 12.18
N THR A 17 -46.06 -24.19 11.01
CA THR A 17 -45.24 -24.18 9.80
C THR A 17 -45.13 -22.76 9.29
N ALA A 18 -44.10 -22.03 9.72
CA ALA A 18 -43.73 -20.77 9.10
C ALA A 18 -42.84 -21.06 7.88
N VAL A 19 -43.44 -20.92 6.72
CA VAL A 19 -42.76 -20.83 5.43
C VAL A 19 -41.84 -19.62 5.48
N ARG A 20 -40.56 -19.84 5.70
CA ARG A 20 -39.53 -18.80 5.57
C ARG A 20 -39.21 -18.66 4.10
N SER A 21 -39.80 -17.70 3.41
CA SER A 21 -39.31 -17.20 2.14
C SER A 21 -37.85 -16.78 2.32
N ALA A 22 -36.94 -17.51 1.66
CA ALA A 22 -35.56 -17.12 1.52
C ALA A 22 -35.48 -15.84 0.67
N GLN A 23 -35.51 -14.69 1.30
CA GLN A 23 -35.01 -13.47 0.66
C GLN A 23 -33.50 -13.55 0.68
N ASN A 24 -32.97 -13.88 -0.48
CA ASN A 24 -31.55 -13.82 -0.77
C ASN A 24 -31.16 -12.33 -0.86
N VAL A 25 -30.98 -11.68 0.29
CA VAL A 25 -30.36 -10.37 0.38
C VAL A 25 -28.88 -10.59 0.17
N THR A 26 -28.46 -10.40 -1.07
CA THR A 26 -27.04 -10.23 -1.40
C THR A 26 -26.53 -9.02 -0.63
N GLN A 27 -26.02 -9.24 0.57
CA GLN A 27 -25.23 -8.22 1.27
C GLN A 27 -24.03 -7.89 0.37
N PRO A 28 -23.79 -6.61 0.06
CA PRO A 28 -22.54 -6.24 -0.56
C PRO A 28 -21.45 -6.64 0.42
N THR A 29 -20.63 -7.59 0.02
CA THR A 29 -19.43 -8.02 0.72
C THR A 29 -18.64 -6.75 1.02
N LYS A 30 -18.54 -6.44 2.29
CA LYS A 30 -17.70 -5.37 2.82
C LYS A 30 -16.27 -5.76 2.45
N THR A 31 -15.80 -5.23 1.31
CA THR A 31 -14.46 -5.47 0.82
C THR A 31 -13.49 -5.02 1.91
N ASP A 32 -12.78 -5.97 2.36
CA ASP A 32 -11.66 -6.04 3.26
C ASP A 32 -10.75 -4.78 3.21
N SER A 33 -11.16 -3.73 3.91
CA SER A 33 -10.36 -2.52 4.08
C SER A 33 -9.15 -2.72 5.00
N GLY A 34 -9.05 -3.89 5.65
CA GLY A 34 -7.96 -4.19 6.58
C GLY A 34 -6.67 -4.66 5.92
N VAL A 35 -6.74 -5.20 4.69
CA VAL A 35 -5.57 -5.71 3.97
C VAL A 35 -4.84 -4.61 3.20
N GLU A 36 -5.56 -3.56 2.76
CA GLU A 36 -4.93 -2.43 2.05
C GLU A 36 -4.05 -1.56 2.95
N GLU A 37 -4.33 -1.48 4.24
CA GLU A 37 -3.52 -0.68 5.19
C GLU A 37 -2.14 -1.30 5.46
N GLN A 38 -1.95 -2.59 5.16
CA GLN A 38 -0.69 -3.30 5.36
C GLN A 38 0.20 -3.38 4.11
N GLN A 39 -0.22 -2.83 2.98
CA GLN A 39 0.52 -2.92 1.72
C GLN A 39 1.34 -1.67 1.43
N VAL A 40 2.52 -1.88 0.86
CA VAL A 40 3.40 -0.78 0.43
C VAL A 40 2.76 -0.03 -0.72
N ARG A 41 2.56 1.28 -0.55
CA ARG A 41 1.93 2.16 -1.54
C ARG A 41 2.98 2.98 -2.27
N VAL A 42 2.89 2.98 -3.59
CA VAL A 42 3.77 3.78 -4.47
C VAL A 42 2.96 4.88 -5.13
N THR A 43 3.51 6.08 -5.17
CA THR A 43 2.96 7.23 -5.90
C THR A 43 4.03 7.78 -6.84
N LEU A 44 3.73 7.88 -8.14
CA LEU A 44 4.58 8.54 -9.12
C LEU A 44 4.27 10.04 -9.14
N ASN A 45 5.21 10.88 -8.69
CA ASN A 45 5.06 12.33 -8.67
C ASN A 45 5.43 12.91 -10.04
N ILE A 46 4.43 13.20 -10.85
CA ILE A 46 4.63 13.72 -12.21
C ILE A 46 3.68 14.87 -12.56
N PHE A 47 2.50 14.89 -11.98
CA PHE A 47 1.51 15.92 -12.27
C PHE A 47 1.48 16.99 -11.19
N SER A 48 1.27 18.26 -11.60
CA SER A 48 1.13 19.40 -10.69
C SER A 48 -0.31 19.91 -10.55
N GLY A 49 -1.22 19.49 -11.43
CA GLY A 49 -2.61 19.95 -11.41
C GLY A 49 -3.67 18.86 -11.37
N ARG A 50 -3.25 17.60 -11.29
CA ARG A 50 -4.16 16.46 -11.20
C ARG A 50 -3.59 15.37 -10.31
N LYS A 51 -4.41 14.37 -9.95
CA LYS A 51 -3.99 13.23 -9.12
C LYS A 51 -2.84 12.45 -9.79
N ASN A 52 -1.81 12.18 -9.03
CA ASN A 52 -0.69 11.35 -9.43
C ASN A 52 -1.08 9.86 -9.47
N PRO A 53 -0.52 9.07 -10.41
CA PRO A 53 -0.69 7.62 -10.42
C PRO A 53 -0.21 7.00 -9.11
N THR A 54 -1.00 6.06 -8.60
CA THR A 54 -0.72 5.38 -7.32
C THR A 54 -1.11 3.92 -7.44
N TRP A 55 -0.28 3.02 -6.90
CA TRP A 55 -0.54 1.57 -6.88
C TRP A 55 0.02 0.93 -5.62
N LEU A 56 -0.36 -0.33 -5.41
CA LEU A 56 0.17 -1.16 -4.34
C LEU A 56 1.32 -2.01 -4.88
N LEU A 57 2.39 -2.11 -4.13
CA LEU A 57 3.57 -2.87 -4.50
C LEU A 57 3.40 -4.33 -4.05
N PRO A 58 3.51 -5.32 -4.94
CA PRO A 58 3.52 -6.72 -4.56
C PRO A 58 4.59 -7.03 -3.52
N LYS A 59 4.33 -8.01 -2.65
CA LYS A 59 5.21 -8.33 -1.52
C LYS A 59 6.64 -8.62 -1.96
N GLU A 60 6.84 -9.39 -3.02
CA GLU A 60 8.15 -9.75 -3.55
C GLU A 60 8.96 -8.51 -3.99
N GLN A 61 8.26 -7.54 -4.59
CA GLN A 61 8.87 -6.29 -5.02
C GLN A 61 9.13 -5.35 -3.83
N ALA A 62 8.29 -5.39 -2.81
CA ALA A 62 8.51 -4.66 -1.56
C ALA A 62 9.73 -5.21 -0.81
N ASP A 63 9.89 -6.52 -0.76
CA ASP A 63 11.06 -7.17 -0.16
C ASP A 63 12.35 -6.85 -0.94
N ALA A 64 12.29 -6.86 -2.28
CA ALA A 64 13.40 -6.45 -3.14
C ALA A 64 13.78 -4.97 -2.91
N LEU A 65 12.79 -4.08 -2.83
CA LEU A 65 13.00 -2.67 -2.52
C LEU A 65 13.68 -2.48 -1.15
N ALA A 66 13.21 -3.18 -0.13
CA ALA A 66 13.79 -3.13 1.21
C ALA A 66 15.27 -3.63 1.22
N SER A 67 15.57 -4.64 0.43
CA SER A 67 16.94 -5.16 0.27
C SER A 67 17.85 -4.12 -0.38
N ILE A 68 17.40 -3.49 -1.48
CA ILE A 68 18.16 -2.42 -2.14
C ILE A 68 18.43 -1.27 -1.16
N ILE A 69 17.42 -0.80 -0.42
CA ILE A 69 17.58 0.32 0.52
C ILE A 69 18.64 0.02 1.59
N LYS A 70 18.72 -1.22 2.09
CA LYS A 70 19.72 -1.62 3.10
C LYS A 70 21.16 -1.56 2.59
N GLU A 71 21.37 -1.73 1.29
CA GLU A 71 22.68 -1.70 0.63
C GLU A 71 23.16 -0.28 0.30
N LEU A 72 22.26 0.71 0.30
CA LEU A 72 22.60 2.05 -0.15
C LEU A 72 23.48 2.80 0.86
N PRO A 73 24.54 3.46 0.40
CA PRO A 73 25.35 4.29 1.25
C PRO A 73 24.61 5.56 1.71
N THR A 74 24.79 5.93 2.96
CA THR A 74 24.32 7.20 3.50
C THR A 74 25.15 8.34 2.93
N VAL A 75 24.50 9.44 2.57
CA VAL A 75 25.14 10.64 2.04
C VAL A 75 24.59 11.90 2.71
N ASN A 76 25.42 12.92 2.80
CA ASN A 76 24.98 14.24 3.21
C ASN A 76 24.34 14.92 1.98
N SER A 77 23.03 15.04 1.95
CA SER A 77 22.29 15.71 0.86
C SER A 77 21.50 16.87 1.38
N THR A 78 21.70 18.03 0.76
CA THR A 78 20.95 19.26 1.03
C THR A 78 20.09 19.68 -0.15
N ARG A 79 20.11 18.94 -1.28
CA ARG A 79 19.34 19.30 -2.47
C ARG A 79 17.87 18.93 -2.32
N SER A 80 17.03 19.89 -2.64
CA SER A 80 15.58 19.72 -2.74
C SER A 80 15.19 18.81 -3.89
N PHE A 81 14.02 18.17 -3.76
CA PHE A 81 13.38 17.34 -4.79
C PHE A 81 12.42 18.20 -5.64
N ASP A 82 12.82 19.43 -5.98
CA ASP A 82 11.98 20.40 -6.69
C ASP A 82 12.19 20.32 -8.20
N GLY A 83 11.10 20.53 -8.93
CA GLY A 83 11.12 20.58 -10.38
C GLY A 83 9.71 20.50 -10.98
N LEU A 84 9.58 20.90 -12.25
CA LEU A 84 8.38 20.68 -13.04
C LEU A 84 8.45 19.33 -13.72
N GLY A 85 7.31 18.65 -13.88
CA GLY A 85 7.24 17.34 -14.52
C GLY A 85 7.56 16.20 -13.58
N TYR A 86 8.42 15.26 -14.01
CA TYR A 86 8.81 14.10 -13.19
C TYR A 86 9.62 14.52 -11.97
N ARG A 87 9.12 14.15 -10.78
CA ARG A 87 9.69 14.46 -9.47
C ARG A 87 9.97 13.22 -8.64
N GLY A 88 10.10 12.06 -9.31
CA GLY A 88 10.40 10.79 -8.66
C GLY A 88 9.19 10.05 -8.10
N PHE A 89 9.49 9.13 -7.21
CA PHE A 89 8.49 8.27 -6.57
C PHE A 89 8.45 8.55 -5.08
N ARG A 90 7.24 8.48 -4.52
CA ARG A 90 7.01 8.39 -3.07
C ARG A 90 6.53 6.99 -2.77
N VAL A 91 7.13 6.34 -1.77
CA VAL A 91 6.72 5.03 -1.28
C VAL A 91 6.39 5.13 0.19
N THR A 92 5.19 4.69 0.55
CA THR A 92 4.72 4.65 1.94
C THR A 92 4.62 3.20 2.38
N PHE A 93 5.32 2.86 3.45
CA PHE A 93 5.30 1.51 4.03
C PHE A 93 4.19 1.42 5.09
N PRO A 94 3.55 0.25 5.20
CA PRO A 94 2.65 -0.03 6.31
C PRO A 94 3.44 -0.12 7.62
N GLY A 95 2.78 0.18 8.69
CA GLY A 95 3.39 0.24 10.00
C GLY A 95 3.77 1.66 10.38
N THR A 96 3.79 1.89 11.67
CA THR A 96 4.01 3.22 12.22
C THR A 96 5.09 3.17 13.30
N MET A 97 6.03 4.09 13.23
CA MET A 97 6.87 4.43 14.36
C MET A 97 6.34 5.74 14.95
N LEU A 98 5.95 5.73 16.23
CA LEU A 98 5.32 6.89 16.89
C LEU A 98 4.07 7.44 16.14
N GLY A 99 3.26 6.56 15.55
CA GLY A 99 2.05 6.95 14.83
C GLY A 99 2.28 7.54 13.43
N LYS A 100 3.48 7.50 12.89
CA LYS A 100 3.79 8.01 11.54
C LYS A 100 4.30 6.88 10.63
N PRO A 101 3.78 6.78 9.39
CA PRO A 101 4.25 5.78 8.45
C PRO A 101 5.69 6.07 8.01
N THR A 102 6.43 5.00 7.74
CA THR A 102 7.73 5.11 7.08
C THR A 102 7.53 5.51 5.63
N GLU A 103 8.25 6.53 5.20
CA GLU A 103 8.17 7.07 3.83
C GLU A 103 9.55 7.17 3.21
N ILE A 104 9.66 6.80 1.94
CA ILE A 104 10.81 7.14 1.12
C ILE A 104 10.39 7.98 -0.09
N THR A 105 11.24 8.93 -0.45
CA THR A 105 11.14 9.67 -1.72
C THR A 105 12.40 9.40 -2.52
N VAL A 106 12.23 9.01 -3.79
CA VAL A 106 13.32 8.64 -4.69
C VAL A 106 13.28 9.52 -5.93
N TYR A 107 14.37 10.20 -6.24
CA TYR A 107 14.48 11.04 -7.43
C TYR A 107 15.93 11.20 -7.87
N LYS A 108 16.21 10.96 -9.14
CA LYS A 108 17.56 11.10 -9.74
C LYS A 108 18.65 10.40 -8.93
N GLY A 109 18.39 9.16 -8.52
CA GLY A 109 19.33 8.36 -7.74
C GLY A 109 19.54 8.83 -6.29
N LYS A 110 18.73 9.76 -5.80
CA LYS A 110 18.74 10.20 -4.40
C LYS A 110 17.53 9.64 -3.70
N VAL A 111 17.73 9.11 -2.50
CA VAL A 111 16.70 8.54 -1.66
C VAL A 111 16.66 9.31 -0.36
N ARG A 112 15.51 9.89 -0.06
CA ARG A 112 15.19 10.46 1.24
C ARG A 112 14.33 9.46 2.00
N TYR A 113 14.86 8.93 3.06
CA TYR A 113 14.18 7.99 3.96
C TYR A 113 13.70 8.74 5.21
N SER A 114 12.44 8.56 5.59
CA SER A 114 11.86 9.13 6.81
C SER A 114 11.07 8.07 7.55
N ASP A 115 11.39 7.85 8.82
CA ASP A 115 10.67 6.96 9.73
C ASP A 115 9.76 7.71 10.71
N GLY A 116 9.52 8.98 10.44
CA GLY A 116 8.73 9.87 11.29
C GLY A 116 9.50 10.51 12.45
N CYS A 117 10.66 9.98 12.81
CA CYS A 117 11.53 10.50 13.87
C CYS A 117 12.85 11.05 13.31
N SER A 118 13.35 10.43 12.26
CA SER A 118 14.62 10.78 11.62
C SER A 118 14.48 10.85 10.11
N VAL A 119 15.41 11.58 9.49
CA VAL A 119 15.54 11.65 8.03
C VAL A 119 16.96 11.27 7.67
N LYS A 120 17.09 10.30 6.75
CA LYS A 120 18.37 9.87 6.19
C LYS A 120 18.35 10.10 4.69
N HIS A 121 19.50 10.43 4.15
CA HIS A 121 19.72 10.53 2.71
C HIS A 121 20.64 9.40 2.27
N LEU A 122 20.22 8.68 1.22
CA LEU A 122 20.96 7.56 0.65
C LEU A 122 21.20 7.84 -0.84
N ALA A 123 22.26 7.23 -1.41
CA ALA A 123 22.57 7.35 -2.83
C ALA A 123 22.32 6.01 -3.56
N ASP A 124 21.43 6.02 -4.52
CA ASP A 124 21.18 4.95 -5.49
C ASP A 124 21.73 5.37 -6.87
N LYS A 125 23.05 5.36 -7.01
CA LYS A 125 23.76 5.87 -8.20
C LYS A 125 23.28 5.19 -9.49
N ASP A 126 22.92 3.90 -9.41
CA ASP A 126 22.45 3.13 -10.55
C ASP A 126 20.94 3.28 -10.79
N ARG A 127 20.26 4.06 -9.96
CA ARG A 127 18.81 4.31 -10.05
C ARG A 127 17.98 3.02 -10.07
N ARG A 128 18.45 1.99 -9.34
CA ARG A 128 17.83 0.66 -9.25
C ARG A 128 16.39 0.75 -8.68
N ILE A 129 16.18 1.62 -7.68
CA ILE A 129 14.88 1.81 -7.06
C ILE A 129 13.91 2.44 -8.05
N GLU A 130 14.30 3.51 -8.76
CA GLU A 130 13.42 4.16 -9.73
C GLU A 130 13.00 3.20 -10.85
N ARG A 131 13.94 2.37 -11.36
CA ARG A 131 13.63 1.34 -12.36
C ARG A 131 12.67 0.27 -11.84
N LEU A 132 12.89 -0.22 -10.62
CA LEU A 132 12.02 -1.20 -9.98
C LEU A 132 10.61 -0.65 -9.83
N LEU A 133 10.48 0.57 -9.31
CA LEU A 133 9.19 1.21 -9.08
C LEU A 133 8.46 1.51 -10.40
N LEU A 134 9.16 2.02 -11.42
CA LEU A 134 8.55 2.25 -12.74
C LEU A 134 8.05 0.95 -13.36
N LYS A 135 8.85 -0.12 -13.29
CA LYS A 135 8.44 -1.44 -13.81
C LYS A 135 7.20 -1.97 -13.07
N SER A 136 7.12 -1.81 -11.75
CA SER A 136 5.96 -2.23 -10.96
C SER A 136 4.69 -1.48 -11.32
N GLY A 137 4.80 -0.24 -11.76
CA GLY A 137 3.69 0.63 -12.13
C GLY A 137 3.27 0.55 -13.59
N SER A 138 3.83 -0.35 -14.40
CA SER A 138 3.62 -0.39 -15.85
C SER A 138 2.15 -0.52 -16.29
N SER A 139 1.31 -1.20 -15.50
CA SER A 139 -0.14 -1.33 -15.75
C SER A 139 -0.99 -0.21 -15.12
N HIS A 140 -0.39 0.67 -14.33
CA HIS A 140 -1.07 1.73 -13.57
C HIS A 140 -0.77 3.13 -14.12
N VAL A 141 0.09 3.22 -15.11
CA VAL A 141 0.58 4.47 -15.69
C VAL A 141 0.35 4.46 -17.21
N ASP A 142 -0.11 5.57 -17.74
CA ASP A 142 -0.29 5.73 -19.19
C ASP A 142 1.03 5.49 -19.94
N ALA A 143 0.97 4.87 -21.13
CA ALA A 143 2.15 4.50 -21.91
C ALA A 143 3.07 5.69 -22.20
N GLU A 144 2.53 6.88 -22.48
CA GLU A 144 3.32 8.08 -22.76
C GLU A 144 4.01 8.62 -21.50
N VAL A 145 3.32 8.56 -20.36
CA VAL A 145 3.90 8.90 -19.05
C VAL A 145 5.01 7.91 -18.71
N TYR A 146 4.77 6.61 -18.90
CA TYR A 146 5.78 5.57 -18.69
C TYR A 146 7.05 5.82 -19.50
N LYS A 147 6.93 6.05 -20.82
CA LYS A 147 8.06 6.36 -21.71
C LYS A 147 8.80 7.63 -21.29
N THR A 148 8.07 8.64 -20.85
CA THR A 148 8.67 9.90 -20.39
C THR A 148 9.50 9.69 -19.13
N VAL A 149 8.97 8.97 -18.14
CA VAL A 149 9.68 8.66 -16.90
C VAL A 149 10.87 7.73 -17.16
N ALA A 150 10.73 6.73 -18.04
CA ALA A 150 11.83 5.85 -18.43
C ALA A 150 12.99 6.65 -19.00
N ARG A 151 12.75 7.57 -19.94
CA ARG A 151 13.78 8.46 -20.48
C ARG A 151 14.45 9.34 -19.43
N GLU A 152 13.68 9.84 -18.44
CA GLU A 152 14.25 10.62 -17.34
C GLU A 152 15.14 9.74 -16.42
N ILE A 153 14.78 8.48 -16.22
CA ILE A 153 15.57 7.54 -15.43
C ILE A 153 16.87 7.14 -16.15
N GLU A 154 16.87 7.07 -17.48
CA GLU A 154 18.05 6.72 -18.30
C GLU A 154 19.04 7.87 -18.48
N ARG A 155 18.61 9.11 -18.27
CA ARG A 155 19.52 10.25 -18.31
C ARG A 155 20.59 10.13 -17.25
N PRO A 156 21.88 10.38 -17.60
CA PRO A 156 22.95 10.42 -16.60
C PRO A 156 22.58 11.37 -15.45
N GLY A 157 22.83 10.92 -14.22
CA GLY A 157 22.62 11.78 -13.05
C GLY A 157 23.61 12.96 -13.09
N GLU A 158 23.13 14.16 -12.82
CA GLU A 158 23.96 15.34 -12.56
C GLU A 158 24.65 15.22 -11.20
#